data_8dd41bbbd7c4c71810460122a2d084b6
#
_entry.id   8dd41bbbd7c4c71810460122a2d084b6
#
_cell.length_a   1.000
_cell.length_b   1.000
_cell.length_c   1.000
_cell.angle_alpha   90.00
_cell.angle_beta   90.00
_cell.angle_gamma   90.00
#
_symmetry.space_group_name_H-M   'P 1'
#
loop_
_entity.id
_entity.type
_entity.pdbx_description
1 polymer ?
#
loop_
_entity_poly.entity_id
_entity_poly.type
_entity_poly.pdbx_seq_one_letter_code
_entity_poly.pdbx_strand_id
1 'polypeptide(L)'
;MGASDLEHSADTAIIGAGITGLCVAHSLHTAAGDQKTFQLIESANKVGGAIQTTLAEGYLAEHGPNSILVKDKRVAAMLDQLGLHEVKLDNEALAARSEAHKRYIVQGGVPLAMPSSPLGIFKTPLFSLGGKLRLALEPFIGRYKGREQGQGEESFADFVRRRLGPDILESAAGPFVSGIYAGDPENLSVRHAFPRLWQLENRYRSVILGAIAMQSGRDNKSNPNSNRLAPARMLSFRSGMHAMPKAIADSLPTASIQLNSKLQSITPNDDGWTLVWTDSSAQQHTGHYQNLVLTTPPHRLATLPLPASAHDALKPVVAMQSPPVTSLVLGFKREDVAHPLDGFGMLIKQSEKSPLLGVLFSSSMFDGRAPAGHVTLTCMMGGTMHPEYAQNDDQTVLDELGKLLGVKGAPTFRHQTSWPQAIPQYSLDYQDKLDAMASCEKSHPG
;
A
#
# COMPACT_ATOMS: atom_id res chain seq x y z
N MET A 1 -34.63 30.66 15.73
CA MET A 1 -33.37 31.38 15.47
C MET A 1 -32.60 30.49 14.56
N GLY A 2 -32.50 30.85 13.27
CA GLY A 2 -31.78 30.08 12.29
C GLY A 2 -30.29 30.05 12.64
N ALA A 3 -29.69 28.87 12.63
CA ALA A 3 -28.25 28.74 12.64
C ALA A 3 -27.74 29.54 11.43
N SER A 4 -26.86 30.51 11.65
CA SER A 4 -26.20 31.22 10.56
C SER A 4 -25.29 30.20 9.88
N ASP A 5 -25.60 29.84 8.63
CA ASP A 5 -24.71 29.05 7.80
C ASP A 5 -23.36 29.78 7.75
N LEU A 6 -22.31 29.09 8.18
CA LEU A 6 -20.96 29.63 8.04
C LEU A 6 -20.52 29.39 6.58
N GLU A 7 -20.30 30.47 5.88
CA GLU A 7 -19.89 30.45 4.49
C GLU A 7 -18.36 30.34 4.41
N HIS A 8 -17.86 29.39 3.64
CA HIS A 8 -16.44 29.15 3.40
C HIS A 8 -16.14 29.38 1.92
N SER A 9 -15.00 29.94 1.61
CA SER A 9 -14.53 30.11 0.25
C SER A 9 -13.05 29.75 0.17
N ALA A 10 -12.73 28.90 -0.77
CA ALA A 10 -11.35 28.51 -1.12
C ALA A 10 -11.32 28.07 -2.59
N ASP A 11 -10.12 28.04 -3.20
CA ASP A 11 -10.01 27.61 -4.61
C ASP A 11 -10.30 26.11 -4.78
N THR A 12 -9.91 25.29 -3.82
CA THR A 12 -9.97 23.83 -3.96
C THR A 12 -10.55 23.16 -2.71
N ALA A 13 -11.57 22.33 -2.89
CA ALA A 13 -12.02 21.37 -1.89
C ALA A 13 -11.33 20.02 -2.10
N ILE A 14 -10.79 19.45 -1.01
CA ILE A 14 -10.16 18.13 -1.00
C ILE A 14 -10.96 17.22 -0.07
N ILE A 15 -11.52 16.13 -0.59
CA ILE A 15 -12.32 15.20 0.19
C ILE A 15 -11.49 13.99 0.62
N GLY A 16 -11.24 13.91 1.93
CA GLY A 16 -10.48 12.85 2.58
C GLY A 16 -9.09 13.31 3.04
N ALA A 17 -8.81 13.17 4.35
CA ALA A 17 -7.51 13.45 4.97
C ALA A 17 -6.63 12.20 5.10
N GLY A 18 -6.76 11.26 4.17
CA GLY A 18 -5.77 10.21 3.96
C GLY A 18 -4.48 10.76 3.37
N ILE A 19 -3.46 9.93 3.22
CA ILE A 19 -2.14 10.36 2.70
C ILE A 19 -2.25 11.07 1.35
N THR A 20 -3.17 10.65 0.46
CA THR A 20 -3.36 11.25 -0.85
C THR A 20 -3.85 12.70 -0.73
N GLY A 21 -4.92 12.94 0.05
CA GLY A 21 -5.47 14.28 0.25
C GLY A 21 -4.49 15.21 0.94
N LEU A 22 -3.78 14.73 1.95
CA LEU A 22 -2.73 15.47 2.63
C LEU A 22 -1.58 15.86 1.67
N CYS A 23 -1.14 14.95 0.79
CA CYS A 23 -0.12 15.26 -0.20
C CYS A 23 -0.60 16.28 -1.24
N VAL A 24 -1.87 16.23 -1.66
CA VAL A 24 -2.47 17.25 -2.54
C VAL A 24 -2.46 18.61 -1.84
N ALA A 25 -2.96 18.68 -0.61
CA ALA A 25 -2.98 19.91 0.19
C ALA A 25 -1.57 20.49 0.38
N HIS A 26 -0.60 19.65 0.75
CA HIS A 26 0.80 20.05 0.91
C HIS A 26 1.41 20.57 -0.41
N SER A 27 1.09 19.91 -1.52
CA SER A 27 1.58 20.36 -2.84
C SER A 27 0.99 21.70 -3.25
N LEU A 28 -0.29 21.94 -2.99
CA LEU A 28 -0.93 23.23 -3.24
C LEU A 28 -0.32 24.33 -2.36
N HIS A 29 -0.15 24.05 -1.06
CA HIS A 29 0.45 25.00 -0.12
C HIS A 29 1.88 25.38 -0.49
N THR A 30 2.71 24.39 -0.83
CA THR A 30 4.14 24.64 -1.14
C THR A 30 4.37 25.25 -2.52
N ALA A 31 3.51 24.95 -3.51
CA ALA A 31 3.69 25.44 -4.88
C ALA A 31 3.15 26.86 -5.10
N ALA A 32 2.10 27.25 -4.39
CA ALA A 32 1.40 28.52 -4.63
C ALA A 32 1.48 29.48 -3.44
N GLY A 33 2.05 29.08 -2.31
CA GLY A 33 2.04 29.86 -1.07
C GLY A 33 0.59 30.24 -0.71
N ASP A 34 0.40 31.50 -0.30
CA ASP A 34 -0.92 32.02 0.07
C ASP A 34 -1.83 32.38 -1.13
N GLN A 35 -1.34 32.18 -2.36
CA GLN A 35 -2.10 32.55 -3.58
C GLN A 35 -3.20 31.56 -3.94
N LYS A 36 -3.10 30.29 -3.48
CA LYS A 36 -4.14 29.28 -3.68
C LYS A 36 -4.60 28.74 -2.34
N THR A 37 -5.86 28.91 -2.08
CA THR A 37 -6.49 28.41 -0.86
C THR A 37 -7.11 27.03 -1.10
N PHE A 38 -7.11 26.20 -0.06
CA PHE A 38 -7.77 24.90 -0.11
C PHE A 38 -8.46 24.62 1.20
N GLN A 39 -9.44 23.74 1.16
CA GLN A 39 -10.08 23.18 2.34
C GLN A 39 -10.12 21.66 2.22
N LEU A 40 -9.59 20.98 3.23
CA LEU A 40 -9.58 19.54 3.34
C LEU A 40 -10.68 19.11 4.30
N ILE A 41 -11.65 18.32 3.82
CA ILE A 41 -12.83 17.87 4.55
C ILE A 41 -12.71 16.37 4.82
N GLU A 42 -12.73 15.98 6.12
CA GLU A 42 -12.57 14.61 6.59
C GLU A 42 -13.69 14.24 7.57
N SER A 43 -14.31 13.11 7.34
CA SER A 43 -15.40 12.59 8.19
C SER A 43 -14.90 12.01 9.52
N ALA A 44 -13.65 11.54 9.58
CA ALA A 44 -13.04 11.02 10.79
C ALA A 44 -12.56 12.15 11.73
N ASN A 45 -12.32 11.80 13.00
CA ASN A 45 -11.79 12.72 14.00
C ASN A 45 -10.27 12.91 13.94
N LYS A 46 -9.58 12.26 12.96
CA LYS A 46 -8.12 12.33 12.80
C LYS A 46 -7.72 12.13 11.34
N VAL A 47 -6.56 12.64 11.00
CA VAL A 47 -5.93 12.48 9.68
C VAL A 47 -5.27 11.10 9.52
N GLY A 48 -4.86 10.76 8.30
CA GLY A 48 -4.02 9.61 7.97
C GLY A 48 -4.76 8.46 7.28
N GLY A 49 -6.09 8.43 7.36
CA GLY A 49 -6.87 7.35 6.74
C GLY A 49 -6.44 5.97 7.25
N ALA A 50 -5.97 5.11 6.36
CA ALA A 50 -5.49 3.76 6.71
C ALA A 50 -4.12 3.75 7.41
N ILE A 51 -3.38 4.87 7.41
CA ILE A 51 -2.08 4.98 8.09
C ILE A 51 -2.32 5.42 9.52
N GLN A 52 -2.49 4.45 10.40
CA GLN A 52 -2.72 4.64 11.83
C GLN A 52 -1.77 3.74 12.62
N THR A 53 -1.39 4.21 13.82
CA THR A 53 -0.51 3.49 14.73
C THR A 53 -1.11 3.50 16.13
N THR A 54 -0.99 2.39 16.85
CA THR A 54 -1.27 2.28 18.28
C THR A 54 0.03 2.02 19.04
N LEU A 55 0.28 2.82 20.07
CA LEU A 55 1.35 2.63 21.06
C LEU A 55 0.71 2.21 22.36
N ALA A 56 0.96 1.01 22.84
CA ALA A 56 0.44 0.51 24.10
C ALA A 56 1.41 -0.52 24.70
N GLU A 57 1.57 -0.49 26.03
CA GLU A 57 2.37 -1.46 26.79
C GLU A 57 3.84 -1.61 26.30
N GLY A 58 4.39 -0.54 25.71
CA GLY A 58 5.73 -0.54 25.09
C GLY A 58 5.81 -1.20 23.71
N TYR A 59 4.67 -1.65 23.16
CA TYR A 59 4.54 -2.15 21.79
C TYR A 59 4.03 -1.08 20.83
N LEU A 60 4.43 -1.21 19.57
CA LEU A 60 3.92 -0.40 18.48
C LEU A 60 3.23 -1.29 17.46
N ALA A 61 1.92 -1.04 17.26
CA ALA A 61 1.09 -1.75 16.28
C ALA A 61 0.68 -0.81 15.14
N GLU A 62 1.05 -1.17 13.92
CA GLU A 62 0.56 -0.51 12.71
C GLU A 62 -0.79 -1.10 12.28
N HIS A 63 -1.75 -0.25 11.94
CA HIS A 63 -3.09 -0.70 11.53
C HIS A 63 -3.12 -1.18 10.08
N GLY A 64 -2.27 -0.61 9.23
CA GLY A 64 -2.19 -0.89 7.80
C GLY A 64 -0.73 -0.97 7.33
N PRO A 65 -0.21 0.05 6.63
CA PRO A 65 1.17 0.06 6.15
C PRO A 65 2.18 0.03 7.30
N ASN A 66 3.17 -0.86 7.22
CA ASN A 66 4.24 -0.99 8.23
C ASN A 66 5.50 -0.19 7.87
N SER A 67 5.63 0.22 6.62
CA SER A 67 6.80 0.94 6.11
C SER A 67 6.48 1.66 4.80
N ILE A 68 7.33 2.61 4.43
CA ILE A 68 7.34 3.26 3.13
C ILE A 68 8.63 2.92 2.38
N LEU A 69 8.52 2.62 1.09
CA LEU A 69 9.67 2.45 0.21
C LEU A 69 9.90 3.73 -0.60
N VAL A 70 10.86 4.54 -0.16
CA VAL A 70 11.23 5.81 -0.80
C VAL A 70 12.07 5.54 -2.03
N LYS A 71 11.49 5.75 -3.21
CA LYS A 71 12.09 5.52 -4.54
C LYS A 71 12.26 6.81 -5.35
N ASP A 72 11.56 7.88 -4.95
CA ASP A 72 11.49 9.15 -5.66
C ASP A 72 12.13 10.25 -4.83
N LYS A 73 12.94 11.09 -5.48
CA LYS A 73 13.62 12.22 -4.85
C LYS A 73 12.65 13.27 -4.28
N ARG A 74 11.48 13.43 -4.90
CA ARG A 74 10.46 14.36 -4.42
C ARG A 74 9.87 13.91 -3.09
N VAL A 75 9.63 12.59 -2.93
CA VAL A 75 9.19 12.03 -1.65
C VAL A 75 10.27 12.19 -0.59
N ALA A 76 11.54 11.93 -0.93
CA ALA A 76 12.66 12.15 -0.02
C ALA A 76 12.74 13.62 0.43
N ALA A 77 12.68 14.57 -0.52
CA ALA A 77 12.70 15.99 -0.24
C ALA A 77 11.51 16.44 0.64
N MET A 78 10.30 15.90 0.39
CA MET A 78 9.14 16.19 1.22
C MET A 78 9.34 15.68 2.66
N LEU A 79 9.84 14.46 2.85
CA LEU A 79 10.15 13.95 4.19
C LEU A 79 11.20 14.81 4.89
N ASP A 80 12.20 15.29 4.15
CA ASP A 80 13.22 16.20 4.67
C ASP A 80 12.61 17.55 5.10
N GLN A 81 11.76 18.15 4.30
CA GLN A 81 11.06 19.41 4.62
C GLN A 81 10.14 19.28 5.85
N LEU A 82 9.54 18.11 6.04
CA LEU A 82 8.69 17.80 7.18
C LEU A 82 9.46 17.44 8.46
N GLY A 83 10.79 17.51 8.46
CA GLY A 83 11.61 17.13 9.61
C GLY A 83 11.68 15.62 9.88
N LEU A 84 11.19 14.80 8.97
CA LEU A 84 11.20 13.34 9.06
C LEU A 84 12.50 12.76 8.48
N HIS A 85 13.64 13.22 9.03
CA HIS A 85 14.97 12.83 8.55
C HIS A 85 15.49 11.53 9.17
N GLU A 86 16.38 10.87 8.44
CA GLU A 86 17.06 9.64 8.84
C GLU A 86 18.40 9.87 9.59
N VAL A 87 18.92 11.11 9.66
CA VAL A 87 20.37 11.38 9.82
C VAL A 87 20.88 11.60 11.25
N LYS A 88 20.04 11.63 12.31
CA LYS A 88 20.51 11.83 13.70
C LYS A 88 19.86 10.85 14.68
N LEU A 89 20.56 10.57 15.80
CA LEU A 89 20.11 9.65 16.86
C LEU A 89 18.69 9.93 17.42
N ASP A 90 18.21 11.16 17.28
CA ASP A 90 16.92 11.63 17.79
C ASP A 90 15.86 11.80 16.70
N ASN A 91 16.11 11.32 15.49
CA ASN A 91 15.19 11.51 14.35
C ASN A 91 14.04 10.53 14.36
N GLU A 92 12.89 10.99 13.82
CA GLU A 92 11.66 10.21 13.71
C GLU A 92 11.79 9.06 12.69
N ALA A 93 12.47 9.27 11.56
CA ALA A 93 12.62 8.24 10.53
C ALA A 93 13.63 7.15 10.93
N LEU A 94 13.23 5.91 10.75
CA LEU A 94 14.01 4.69 10.96
C LEU A 94 14.22 3.97 9.63
N ALA A 95 15.48 3.70 9.26
CA ALA A 95 15.78 2.77 8.19
C ALA A 95 15.51 1.31 8.64
N ALA A 96 15.09 0.46 7.70
CA ALA A 96 15.04 -0.97 7.97
C ALA A 96 16.44 -1.48 8.29
N ARG A 97 16.55 -2.30 9.32
CA ARG A 97 17.83 -2.88 9.76
C ARG A 97 18.45 -3.73 8.65
N SER A 98 19.77 -3.63 8.49
CA SER A 98 20.52 -4.42 7.51
C SER A 98 20.45 -5.91 7.76
N GLU A 99 20.32 -6.33 9.02
CA GLU A 99 20.21 -7.71 9.45
C GLU A 99 18.85 -8.33 9.04
N ALA A 100 17.80 -7.53 8.90
CA ALA A 100 16.48 -7.96 8.50
C ALA A 100 16.31 -8.08 6.96
N HIS A 101 17.37 -8.43 6.23
CA HIS A 101 17.31 -8.52 4.76
C HIS A 101 16.72 -9.82 4.23
N LYS A 102 16.71 -10.90 5.02
CA LYS A 102 16.14 -12.18 4.61
C LYS A 102 14.63 -12.07 4.45
N ARG A 103 14.12 -12.69 3.42
CA ARG A 103 12.69 -12.91 3.20
C ARG A 103 12.45 -14.39 3.13
N TYR A 104 11.43 -14.87 3.82
CA TYR A 104 11.11 -16.28 3.86
C TYR A 104 9.85 -16.58 3.03
N ILE A 105 9.84 -17.77 2.44
CA ILE A 105 8.64 -18.36 1.84
C ILE A 105 8.38 -19.68 2.56
N VAL A 106 7.17 -19.87 3.03
CA VAL A 106 6.76 -21.15 3.63
C VAL A 106 6.52 -22.16 2.51
N GLN A 107 7.19 -23.31 2.62
CA GLN A 107 7.04 -24.46 1.71
C GLN A 107 7.15 -25.77 2.50
N GLY A 108 6.09 -26.60 2.44
CA GLY A 108 6.00 -27.83 3.21
C GLY A 108 5.99 -27.57 4.72
N GLY A 109 5.34 -26.47 5.17
CA GLY A 109 5.29 -26.09 6.58
C GLY A 109 6.60 -25.49 7.14
N VAL A 110 7.61 -25.24 6.30
CA VAL A 110 8.93 -24.74 6.75
C VAL A 110 9.23 -23.39 6.09
N PRO A 111 9.59 -22.35 6.87
CA PRO A 111 10.08 -21.09 6.32
C PRO A 111 11.45 -21.26 5.67
N LEU A 112 11.55 -21.12 4.35
CA LEU A 112 12.78 -21.19 3.57
C LEU A 112 13.20 -19.80 3.13
N ALA A 113 14.48 -19.45 3.34
CA ALA A 113 14.99 -18.15 2.96
C ALA A 113 15.05 -18.00 1.43
N MET A 114 14.51 -16.89 0.91
CA MET A 114 14.65 -16.50 -0.50
C MET A 114 16.12 -16.22 -0.83
N PRO A 115 16.61 -16.67 -2.00
CA PRO A 115 17.96 -16.38 -2.43
C PRO A 115 18.15 -14.88 -2.71
N SER A 116 19.23 -14.31 -2.18
CA SER A 116 19.61 -12.90 -2.39
C SER A 116 20.59 -12.68 -3.56
N SER A 117 21.05 -13.75 -4.18
CA SER A 117 22.04 -13.72 -5.28
C SER A 117 21.67 -14.68 -6.41
N PRO A 118 22.14 -14.44 -7.65
CA PRO A 118 21.93 -15.35 -8.78
C PRO A 118 22.43 -16.78 -8.50
N LEU A 119 23.60 -16.93 -7.85
CA LEU A 119 24.10 -18.24 -7.42
C LEU A 119 23.20 -18.91 -6.38
N GLY A 120 22.61 -18.13 -5.50
CA GLY A 120 21.65 -18.62 -4.52
C GLY A 120 20.40 -19.24 -5.15
N ILE A 121 19.96 -18.73 -6.31
CA ILE A 121 18.82 -19.28 -7.05
C ILE A 121 19.09 -20.74 -7.46
N PHE A 122 20.30 -21.07 -7.86
CA PHE A 122 20.64 -22.45 -8.25
C PHE A 122 20.75 -23.40 -7.02
N LYS A 123 21.10 -22.87 -5.85
CA LYS A 123 21.28 -23.67 -4.62
C LYS A 123 20.00 -23.82 -3.79
N THR A 124 19.04 -22.90 -3.92
CA THR A 124 17.80 -22.92 -3.09
C THR A 124 16.93 -24.14 -3.40
N PRO A 125 16.31 -24.78 -2.39
CA PRO A 125 15.32 -25.82 -2.58
C PRO A 125 13.94 -25.26 -2.99
N LEU A 126 13.72 -23.93 -2.95
CA LEU A 126 12.46 -23.30 -3.31
C LEU A 126 12.05 -23.57 -4.77
N PHE A 127 13.01 -23.76 -5.68
CA PHE A 127 12.75 -23.97 -7.08
C PHE A 127 13.25 -25.34 -7.54
N SER A 128 12.44 -26.01 -8.36
CA SER A 128 12.81 -27.27 -9.00
C SER A 128 13.94 -27.07 -10.02
N LEU A 129 14.59 -28.15 -10.43
CA LEU A 129 15.60 -28.09 -11.50
C LEU A 129 15.01 -27.59 -12.81
N GLY A 130 13.76 -28.00 -13.13
CA GLY A 130 13.04 -27.51 -14.29
C GLY A 130 12.75 -26.01 -14.23
N GLY A 131 12.34 -25.51 -13.06
CA GLY A 131 12.12 -24.07 -12.81
C GLY A 131 13.40 -23.25 -12.98
N LYS A 132 14.53 -23.75 -12.45
CA LYS A 132 15.84 -23.09 -12.62
C LYS A 132 16.29 -23.03 -14.08
N LEU A 133 16.10 -24.13 -14.84
CA LEU A 133 16.38 -24.16 -16.27
C LEU A 133 15.47 -23.21 -17.05
N ARG A 134 14.17 -23.22 -16.73
CA ARG A 134 13.19 -22.32 -17.33
C ARG A 134 13.54 -20.85 -17.12
N LEU A 135 13.98 -20.50 -15.90
CA LEU A 135 14.44 -19.15 -15.55
C LEU A 135 15.68 -18.76 -16.38
N ALA A 136 16.65 -19.67 -16.56
CA ALA A 136 17.84 -19.43 -17.38
C ALA A 136 17.51 -19.19 -18.87
N LEU A 137 16.43 -19.79 -19.37
CA LEU A 137 15.94 -19.63 -20.75
C LEU A 137 15.03 -18.40 -20.95
N GLU A 138 14.73 -17.63 -19.90
CA GLU A 138 13.84 -16.47 -19.96
C GLU A 138 14.23 -15.46 -21.06
N PRO A 139 15.51 -15.12 -21.32
CA PRO A 139 15.87 -14.16 -22.36
C PRO A 139 15.43 -14.55 -23.79
N PHE A 140 15.18 -15.83 -24.02
CA PHE A 140 14.76 -16.36 -25.34
C PHE A 140 13.24 -16.44 -25.51
N ILE A 141 12.47 -16.08 -24.46
CA ILE A 141 11.00 -16.11 -24.50
C ILE A 141 10.47 -14.90 -25.27
N GLY A 142 9.48 -15.16 -26.15
CA GLY A 142 8.81 -14.12 -26.93
C GLY A 142 7.98 -13.17 -26.06
N ARG A 143 7.75 -11.95 -26.55
CA ARG A 143 6.84 -10.98 -25.92
C ARG A 143 5.38 -11.44 -26.00
N TYR A 144 4.56 -10.96 -25.09
CA TYR A 144 3.12 -11.10 -25.20
C TYR A 144 2.60 -10.25 -26.37
N LYS A 145 1.93 -10.92 -27.32
CA LYS A 145 1.35 -10.28 -28.51
C LYS A 145 -0.17 -10.14 -28.43
N GLY A 146 -0.79 -10.59 -27.35
CA GLY A 146 -2.24 -10.67 -27.25
C GLY A 146 -2.94 -9.33 -27.43
N ARG A 147 -2.33 -8.21 -27.00
CA ARG A 147 -2.86 -6.87 -27.22
C ARG A 147 -2.96 -6.49 -28.70
N GLU A 148 -1.92 -6.79 -29.46
CA GLU A 148 -1.90 -6.54 -30.91
C GLU A 148 -2.93 -7.43 -31.65
N GLN A 149 -3.34 -8.52 -30.99
CA GLN A 149 -4.29 -9.52 -31.49
C GLN A 149 -5.71 -9.40 -30.89
N GLY A 150 -5.96 -8.35 -30.09
CA GLY A 150 -7.27 -8.14 -29.46
C GLY A 150 -7.59 -9.12 -28.32
N GLN A 151 -6.59 -9.78 -27.73
CA GLN A 151 -6.78 -10.76 -26.64
C GLN A 151 -6.85 -10.13 -25.22
N GLY A 152 -6.89 -8.81 -25.12
CA GLY A 152 -7.00 -8.10 -23.84
C GLY A 152 -5.70 -7.95 -23.05
N GLU A 153 -5.83 -7.65 -21.76
CA GLU A 153 -4.72 -7.47 -20.82
C GLU A 153 -4.16 -8.83 -20.37
N GLU A 154 -2.83 -8.92 -20.20
CA GLU A 154 -2.17 -10.11 -19.65
C GLU A 154 -2.24 -10.09 -18.12
N SER A 155 -2.65 -11.21 -17.49
CA SER A 155 -2.58 -11.35 -16.05
C SER A 155 -1.13 -11.44 -15.55
N PHE A 156 -0.92 -11.09 -14.27
CA PHE A 156 0.39 -11.28 -13.66
C PHE A 156 0.79 -12.76 -13.63
N ALA A 157 -0.16 -13.66 -13.38
CA ALA A 157 0.10 -15.09 -13.39
C ALA A 157 0.52 -15.58 -14.78
N ASP A 158 -0.19 -15.18 -15.85
CA ASP A 158 0.16 -15.57 -17.21
C ASP A 158 1.52 -14.99 -17.64
N PHE A 159 1.79 -13.73 -17.27
CA PHE A 159 3.09 -13.11 -17.50
C PHE A 159 4.22 -13.91 -16.85
N VAL A 160 4.08 -14.24 -15.55
CA VAL A 160 5.10 -15.00 -14.82
C VAL A 160 5.21 -16.43 -15.38
N ARG A 161 4.10 -17.10 -15.62
CA ARG A 161 4.07 -18.46 -16.16
C ARG A 161 4.75 -18.53 -17.52
N ARG A 162 4.47 -17.56 -18.39
CA ARG A 162 5.07 -17.46 -19.72
C ARG A 162 6.56 -17.10 -19.65
N ARG A 163 6.94 -16.14 -18.81
CA ARG A 163 8.32 -15.63 -18.73
C ARG A 163 9.22 -16.49 -17.87
N LEU A 164 8.82 -16.72 -16.64
CA LEU A 164 9.66 -17.31 -15.60
C LEU A 164 9.32 -18.78 -15.31
N GLY A 165 8.12 -19.20 -15.74
CA GLY A 165 7.63 -20.57 -15.55
C GLY A 165 6.68 -20.71 -14.34
N PRO A 166 5.89 -21.81 -14.33
CA PRO A 166 4.88 -22.06 -13.29
C PRO A 166 5.50 -22.23 -11.89
N ASP A 167 6.68 -22.78 -11.80
CA ASP A 167 7.38 -23.01 -10.52
C ASP A 167 7.71 -21.69 -9.80
N ILE A 168 8.16 -20.67 -10.54
CA ILE A 168 8.40 -19.34 -9.99
C ILE A 168 7.09 -18.65 -9.60
N LEU A 169 6.02 -18.86 -10.38
CA LEU A 169 4.70 -18.35 -10.01
C LEU A 169 4.25 -18.91 -8.67
N GLU A 170 4.29 -20.22 -8.51
CA GLU A 170 3.84 -20.88 -7.29
C GLU A 170 4.73 -20.56 -6.08
N SER A 171 6.06 -20.62 -6.28
CA SER A 171 7.02 -20.60 -5.17
C SER A 171 7.51 -19.21 -4.77
N ALA A 172 7.24 -18.17 -5.55
CA ALA A 172 7.72 -16.82 -5.23
C ALA A 172 6.73 -15.72 -5.62
N ALA A 173 6.29 -15.68 -6.89
CA ALA A 173 5.52 -14.57 -7.43
C ALA A 173 4.08 -14.55 -6.87
N GLY A 174 3.43 -15.70 -6.74
CA GLY A 174 2.11 -15.83 -6.13
C GLY A 174 2.08 -15.39 -4.67
N PRO A 175 2.93 -15.95 -3.79
CA PRO A 175 3.06 -15.49 -2.42
C PRO A 175 3.36 -13.99 -2.30
N PHE A 176 4.17 -13.44 -3.21
CA PHE A 176 4.47 -12.01 -3.24
C PHE A 176 3.21 -11.17 -3.55
N VAL A 177 2.39 -11.57 -4.52
CA VAL A 177 1.11 -10.91 -4.82
C VAL A 177 0.15 -11.01 -3.64
N SER A 178 -0.03 -12.20 -3.08
CA SER A 178 -0.91 -12.40 -1.93
C SER A 178 -0.47 -11.56 -0.73
N GLY A 179 0.83 -11.46 -0.46
CA GLY A 179 1.35 -10.72 0.69
C GLY A 179 1.34 -9.20 0.54
N ILE A 180 1.40 -8.66 -0.69
CA ILE A 180 1.45 -7.20 -0.94
C ILE A 180 0.09 -6.64 -1.33
N TYR A 181 -0.63 -7.35 -2.20
CA TYR A 181 -1.92 -6.91 -2.73
C TYR A 181 -3.11 -7.61 -2.07
N ALA A 182 -2.85 -8.64 -1.26
CA ALA A 182 -3.89 -9.57 -0.78
C ALA A 182 -4.77 -10.07 -1.95
N GLY A 183 -4.18 -10.16 -3.16
CA GLY A 183 -4.83 -10.34 -4.44
C GLY A 183 -4.63 -11.73 -5.02
N ASP A 184 -5.35 -11.97 -6.11
CA ASP A 184 -5.21 -13.15 -6.95
C ASP A 184 -4.33 -12.83 -8.17
N PRO A 185 -3.17 -13.47 -8.35
CA PRO A 185 -2.29 -13.22 -9.49
C PRO A 185 -2.93 -13.52 -10.84
N GLU A 186 -3.97 -14.40 -10.90
CA GLU A 186 -4.70 -14.71 -12.14
C GLU A 186 -5.57 -13.53 -12.62
N ASN A 187 -6.00 -12.67 -11.69
CA ASN A 187 -6.91 -11.56 -11.97
C ASN A 187 -6.25 -10.19 -11.94
N LEU A 188 -4.96 -10.09 -11.58
CA LEU A 188 -4.24 -8.80 -11.57
C LEU A 188 -3.57 -8.53 -12.92
N SER A 189 -3.78 -7.33 -13.48
CA SER A 189 -3.08 -6.85 -14.68
C SER A 189 -1.60 -6.63 -14.37
N VAL A 190 -0.71 -7.30 -15.12
CA VAL A 190 0.74 -7.06 -14.98
C VAL A 190 1.13 -5.63 -15.31
N ARG A 191 0.46 -5.01 -16.25
CA ARG A 191 0.72 -3.62 -16.66
C ARG A 191 0.44 -2.63 -15.55
N HIS A 192 -0.68 -2.78 -14.87
CA HIS A 192 -1.15 -1.81 -13.88
C HIS A 192 -0.63 -2.12 -12.46
N ALA A 193 -0.58 -3.39 -12.05
CA ALA A 193 -0.05 -3.80 -10.75
C ALA A 193 1.50 -3.80 -10.72
N PHE A 194 2.15 -4.21 -11.82
CA PHE A 194 3.61 -4.34 -11.91
C PHE A 194 4.20 -3.63 -13.13
N PRO A 195 3.98 -2.32 -13.29
CA PRO A 195 4.36 -1.58 -14.50
C PRO A 195 5.86 -1.67 -14.81
N ARG A 196 6.71 -1.88 -13.79
CA ARG A 196 8.15 -2.09 -14.00
C ARG A 196 8.47 -3.38 -14.74
N LEU A 197 7.84 -4.51 -14.35
CA LEU A 197 8.05 -5.80 -15.02
C LEU A 197 7.59 -5.72 -16.47
N TRP A 198 6.42 -5.12 -16.69
CA TRP A 198 5.87 -4.87 -18.00
C TRP A 198 6.80 -3.99 -18.87
N GLN A 199 7.36 -2.90 -18.30
CA GLN A 199 8.31 -2.02 -18.99
C GLN A 199 9.63 -2.74 -19.32
N LEU A 200 10.15 -3.60 -18.42
CA LEU A 200 11.36 -4.38 -18.69
C LEU A 200 11.19 -5.28 -19.90
N GLU A 201 10.06 -5.99 -20.00
CA GLU A 201 9.76 -6.79 -21.19
C GLU A 201 9.66 -5.94 -22.44
N ASN A 202 8.96 -4.82 -22.41
CA ASN A 202 8.78 -3.95 -23.57
C ASN A 202 10.09 -3.35 -24.06
N ARG A 203 10.96 -2.91 -23.14
CA ARG A 203 12.21 -2.22 -23.48
C ARG A 203 13.36 -3.19 -23.81
N TYR A 204 13.50 -4.26 -23.03
CA TYR A 204 14.65 -5.16 -23.10
C TYR A 204 14.31 -6.54 -23.68
N ARG A 205 13.05 -6.81 -24.00
CA ARG A 205 12.53 -8.12 -24.43
C ARG A 205 12.72 -9.25 -23.41
N SER A 206 13.24 -8.94 -22.23
CA SER A 206 13.53 -9.87 -21.14
C SER A 206 13.49 -9.14 -19.81
N VAL A 207 12.89 -9.76 -18.81
CA VAL A 207 12.87 -9.25 -17.44
C VAL A 207 14.26 -9.34 -16.80
N ILE A 208 14.96 -10.47 -17.05
CA ILE A 208 16.30 -10.72 -16.49
C ILE A 208 17.33 -9.76 -17.11
N LEU A 209 17.39 -9.65 -18.43
CA LEU A 209 18.32 -8.73 -19.09
C LEU A 209 18.02 -7.27 -18.72
N GLY A 210 16.75 -6.91 -18.62
CA GLY A 210 16.33 -5.60 -18.16
C GLY A 210 16.76 -5.32 -16.72
N ALA A 211 16.61 -6.27 -15.80
CA ALA A 211 17.05 -6.14 -14.42
C ALA A 211 18.59 -5.94 -14.33
N ILE A 212 19.37 -6.70 -15.10
CA ILE A 212 20.83 -6.56 -15.19
C ILE A 212 21.20 -5.17 -15.74
N ALA A 213 20.54 -4.72 -16.83
CA ALA A 213 20.78 -3.41 -17.41
C ALA A 213 20.50 -2.26 -16.41
N MET A 214 19.46 -2.40 -15.61
CA MET A 214 19.13 -1.43 -14.54
C MET A 214 20.17 -1.43 -13.42
N GLN A 215 20.66 -2.58 -12.97
CA GLN A 215 21.71 -2.67 -11.96
C GLN A 215 23.04 -2.08 -12.43
N SER A 216 23.39 -2.25 -13.70
CA SER A 216 24.63 -1.71 -14.27
C SER A 216 24.63 -0.18 -14.48
N GLY A 217 23.58 0.52 -14.04
CA GLY A 217 23.46 1.98 -14.18
C GLY A 217 23.27 2.49 -15.61
N ARG A 218 23.12 1.60 -16.60
CA ARG A 218 22.87 1.97 -18.00
C ARG A 218 21.58 2.75 -18.18
N ASP A 219 20.60 2.48 -17.33
CA ASP A 219 19.30 3.17 -17.34
C ASP A 219 19.37 4.62 -16.80
N ASN A 220 20.22 4.89 -15.80
CA ASN A 220 20.43 6.24 -15.25
C ASN A 220 21.17 7.17 -16.21
N LYS A 221 22.03 6.63 -17.07
CA LYS A 221 22.74 7.41 -18.11
C LYS A 221 21.79 7.85 -19.24
N SER A 222 20.69 7.15 -19.44
CA SER A 222 19.73 7.46 -20.52
C SER A 222 18.64 8.46 -20.12
N ASN A 223 18.51 8.81 -18.83
CA ASN A 223 17.58 9.85 -18.35
C ASN A 223 18.17 10.61 -17.14
N PRO A 224 19.01 11.65 -17.38
CA PRO A 224 19.62 12.45 -16.30
C PRO A 224 18.58 13.17 -15.43
N ASN A 225 17.38 13.42 -15.95
CA ASN A 225 16.28 14.09 -15.24
C ASN A 225 15.37 13.12 -14.46
N SER A 226 15.78 11.87 -14.29
CA SER A 226 15.02 10.90 -13.51
C SER A 226 14.91 11.33 -12.04
N ASN A 227 13.67 11.45 -11.55
CA ASN A 227 13.40 11.68 -10.11
C ASN A 227 13.68 10.44 -9.26
N ARG A 228 14.25 9.39 -9.84
CA ARG A 228 14.50 8.14 -9.13
C ARG A 228 15.60 8.30 -8.07
N LEU A 229 15.28 7.91 -6.84
CA LEU A 229 16.26 7.74 -5.77
C LEU A 229 16.91 6.35 -5.89
N ALA A 230 18.24 6.30 -5.92
CA ALA A 230 18.99 5.06 -5.91
C ALA A 230 20.14 5.14 -4.89
N PRO A 231 20.27 4.18 -3.96
CA PRO A 231 19.33 3.07 -3.73
C PRO A 231 17.98 3.53 -3.14
N ALA A 232 16.91 2.76 -3.41
CA ALA A 232 15.65 2.98 -2.73
C ALA A 232 15.80 2.62 -1.23
N ARG A 233 15.18 3.43 -0.35
CA ARG A 233 15.25 3.24 1.10
C ARG A 233 13.90 2.81 1.66
N MET A 234 13.90 1.78 2.50
CA MET A 234 12.72 1.38 3.26
C MET A 234 12.78 2.05 4.62
N LEU A 235 11.78 2.86 4.90
CA LEU A 235 11.70 3.66 6.12
C LEU A 235 10.43 3.32 6.91
N SER A 236 10.50 3.50 8.20
CA SER A 236 9.36 3.65 9.11
C SER A 236 9.67 4.81 10.08
N PHE A 237 8.87 4.98 11.12
CA PHE A 237 9.06 6.08 12.07
C PHE A 237 9.03 5.56 13.52
N ARG A 238 9.73 6.26 14.43
CA ARG A 238 9.82 5.87 15.86
C ARG A 238 8.44 5.84 16.53
N SER A 239 7.61 6.83 16.25
CA SER A 239 6.23 6.90 16.73
C SER A 239 5.23 6.16 15.84
N GLY A 240 5.71 5.43 14.83
CA GLY A 240 4.93 4.65 13.87
C GLY A 240 4.61 5.41 12.59
N MET A 241 4.01 4.70 11.64
CA MET A 241 3.72 5.23 10.30
C MET A 241 2.80 6.46 10.32
N HIS A 242 1.96 6.62 11.35
CA HIS A 242 1.09 7.79 11.49
C HIS A 242 1.87 9.11 11.65
N ALA A 243 3.15 9.07 12.02
CA ALA A 243 4.01 10.25 12.06
C ALA A 243 4.02 11.02 10.74
N MET A 244 4.03 10.32 9.61
CA MET A 244 4.10 10.94 8.29
C MET A 244 2.82 11.75 7.95
N PRO A 245 1.60 11.18 7.96
CA PRO A 245 0.40 11.98 7.72
C PRO A 245 0.21 13.10 8.76
N LYS A 246 0.60 12.86 10.01
CA LYS A 246 0.57 13.91 11.04
C LYS A 246 1.50 15.07 10.72
N ALA A 247 2.75 14.82 10.37
CA ALA A 247 3.72 15.85 10.01
C ALA A 247 3.27 16.66 8.78
N ILE A 248 2.65 16.02 7.78
CA ILE A 248 2.05 16.74 6.65
C ILE A 248 0.93 17.64 7.13
N ALA A 249 0.00 17.14 7.94
CA ALA A 249 -1.11 17.93 8.47
C ALA A 249 -0.61 19.12 9.32
N ASP A 250 0.38 18.89 10.19
CA ASP A 250 0.97 19.93 11.04
C ASP A 250 1.68 21.03 10.24
N SER A 251 2.10 20.75 8.99
CA SER A 251 2.71 21.74 8.09
C SER A 251 1.70 22.61 7.34
N LEU A 252 0.40 22.29 7.45
CA LEU A 252 -0.66 23.01 6.77
C LEU A 252 -1.34 24.03 7.70
N PRO A 253 -1.98 25.08 7.16
CA PRO A 253 -2.78 25.99 7.97
C PRO A 253 -3.88 25.23 8.70
N THR A 254 -3.98 25.37 10.02
CA THR A 254 -4.95 24.61 10.85
C THR A 254 -6.40 24.82 10.40
N ALA A 255 -6.73 26.04 9.97
CA ALA A 255 -8.08 26.40 9.49
C ALA A 255 -8.46 25.68 8.18
N SER A 256 -7.48 25.17 7.42
CA SER A 256 -7.73 24.48 6.16
C SER A 256 -8.14 23.02 6.32
N ILE A 257 -8.08 22.43 7.52
CA ILE A 257 -8.43 21.03 7.79
C ILE A 257 -9.68 20.97 8.65
N GLN A 258 -10.76 20.41 8.09
CA GLN A 258 -12.04 20.21 8.74
C GLN A 258 -12.23 18.72 9.05
N LEU A 259 -11.98 18.33 10.30
CA LEU A 259 -12.22 16.97 10.80
C LEU A 259 -13.67 16.83 11.31
N ASN A 260 -14.13 15.60 11.53
CA ASN A 260 -15.50 15.29 11.97
C ASN A 260 -16.57 15.92 11.05
N SER A 261 -16.26 16.10 9.78
CA SER A 261 -17.07 16.84 8.80
C SER A 261 -17.74 15.89 7.83
N LYS A 262 -19.05 15.68 7.98
CA LYS A 262 -19.82 14.76 7.15
C LYS A 262 -20.49 15.51 6.01
N LEU A 263 -20.09 15.24 4.78
CA LEU A 263 -20.71 15.80 3.57
C LEU A 263 -22.18 15.42 3.46
N GLN A 264 -23.01 16.41 3.12
CA GLN A 264 -24.45 16.28 2.89
C GLN A 264 -24.80 16.43 1.43
N SER A 265 -24.13 17.36 0.71
CA SER A 265 -24.29 17.53 -0.72
C SER A 265 -23.00 18.02 -1.38
N ILE A 266 -22.80 17.63 -2.62
CA ILE A 266 -21.79 18.11 -3.55
C ILE A 266 -22.53 18.43 -4.85
N THR A 267 -22.64 19.70 -5.20
CA THR A 267 -23.40 20.15 -6.37
C THR A 267 -22.56 21.07 -7.25
N PRO A 268 -22.56 20.88 -8.58
CA PRO A 268 -21.92 21.83 -9.48
C PRO A 268 -22.66 23.16 -9.48
N ASN A 269 -21.95 24.26 -9.69
CA ASN A 269 -22.48 25.60 -9.93
C ASN A 269 -21.77 26.22 -11.14
N ASP A 270 -22.10 27.47 -11.49
CA ASP A 270 -21.57 28.13 -12.70
C ASP A 270 -20.04 28.32 -12.66
N ASP A 271 -19.45 28.45 -11.45
CA ASP A 271 -18.03 28.74 -11.23
C ASP A 271 -17.25 27.55 -10.60
N GLY A 272 -17.89 26.37 -10.47
CA GLY A 272 -17.26 25.18 -9.87
C GLY A 272 -18.21 24.34 -9.02
N TRP A 273 -18.02 24.29 -7.69
CA TRP A 273 -18.70 23.36 -6.80
C TRP A 273 -19.19 24.03 -5.52
N THR A 274 -20.40 23.68 -5.10
CA THR A 274 -20.95 24.00 -3.78
C THR A 274 -21.02 22.73 -2.95
N LEU A 275 -20.37 22.76 -1.78
CA LEU A 275 -20.36 21.67 -0.81
C LEU A 275 -21.12 22.09 0.45
N VAL A 276 -21.92 21.16 0.98
CA VAL A 276 -22.57 21.31 2.29
C VAL A 276 -22.12 20.16 3.18
N TRP A 277 -21.72 20.47 4.42
CA TRP A 277 -21.35 19.45 5.40
C TRP A 277 -21.81 19.84 6.80
N THR A 278 -21.84 18.85 7.70
CA THR A 278 -22.09 19.06 9.13
C THR A 278 -20.87 18.69 9.94
N ASP A 279 -20.52 19.50 10.92
CA ASP A 279 -19.46 19.24 11.89
C ASP A 279 -19.92 18.36 13.07
N SER A 280 -19.03 18.13 14.05
CA SER A 280 -19.30 17.34 15.25
C SER A 280 -20.40 17.92 16.16
N SER A 281 -20.71 19.22 16.07
CA SER A 281 -21.78 19.90 16.80
C SER A 281 -23.11 19.89 16.04
N ALA A 282 -23.19 19.18 14.90
CA ALA A 282 -24.32 19.19 13.98
C ALA A 282 -24.61 20.57 13.36
N GLN A 283 -23.63 21.48 13.42
CA GLN A 283 -23.71 22.75 12.69
C GLN A 283 -23.47 22.52 11.22
N GLN A 284 -24.32 23.13 10.38
CA GLN A 284 -24.19 23.07 8.95
C GLN A 284 -23.25 24.17 8.43
N HIS A 285 -22.41 23.81 7.49
CA HIS A 285 -21.49 24.68 6.79
C HIS A 285 -21.73 24.56 5.30
N THR A 286 -21.53 25.68 4.58
CA THR A 286 -21.58 25.74 3.12
C THR A 286 -20.27 26.30 2.61
N GLY A 287 -19.73 25.72 1.52
CA GLY A 287 -18.49 26.19 0.90
C GLY A 287 -18.59 26.21 -0.62
N HIS A 288 -17.92 27.20 -1.24
CA HIS A 288 -17.83 27.38 -2.68
C HIS A 288 -16.38 27.21 -3.15
N TYR A 289 -16.17 26.37 -4.17
CA TYR A 289 -14.84 25.97 -4.63
C TYR A 289 -14.80 25.90 -6.15
N GLN A 290 -13.70 26.35 -6.76
CA GLN A 290 -13.47 26.20 -8.19
C GLN A 290 -13.12 24.75 -8.57
N ASN A 291 -12.43 24.05 -7.67
CA ASN A 291 -11.94 22.70 -7.92
C ASN A 291 -12.37 21.75 -6.80
N LEU A 292 -12.68 20.51 -7.20
CA LEU A 292 -13.01 19.41 -6.28
C LEU A 292 -12.07 18.23 -6.49
N VAL A 293 -11.34 17.82 -5.45
CA VAL A 293 -10.43 16.68 -5.49
C VAL A 293 -10.93 15.57 -4.58
N LEU A 294 -11.33 14.45 -5.18
CA LEU A 294 -11.79 13.27 -4.44
C LEU A 294 -10.59 12.34 -4.17
N THR A 295 -10.26 12.13 -2.90
CA THR A 295 -9.15 11.26 -2.47
C THR A 295 -9.60 10.08 -1.60
N THR A 296 -10.89 9.81 -1.60
CA THR A 296 -11.49 8.70 -0.86
C THR A 296 -11.27 7.36 -1.58
N PRO A 297 -11.24 6.23 -0.86
CA PRO A 297 -11.17 4.91 -1.49
C PRO A 297 -12.34 4.66 -2.47
N PRO A 298 -12.14 3.84 -3.52
CA PRO A 298 -13.15 3.59 -4.56
C PRO A 298 -14.53 3.23 -4.01
N HIS A 299 -14.61 2.34 -3.04
CA HIS A 299 -15.88 1.91 -2.44
C HIS A 299 -16.61 3.04 -1.68
N ARG A 300 -15.90 4.06 -1.22
CA ARG A 300 -16.51 5.22 -0.54
C ARG A 300 -17.16 6.20 -1.51
N LEU A 301 -16.74 6.21 -2.77
CA LEU A 301 -17.36 7.06 -3.79
C LEU A 301 -18.87 6.81 -3.92
N ALA A 302 -19.32 5.57 -3.71
CA ALA A 302 -20.74 5.22 -3.74
C ALA A 302 -21.57 5.93 -2.66
N THR A 303 -20.96 6.34 -1.55
CA THR A 303 -21.63 6.96 -0.40
C THR A 303 -21.41 8.47 -0.32
N LEU A 304 -20.58 9.04 -1.18
CA LEU A 304 -20.46 10.49 -1.29
C LEU A 304 -21.71 11.09 -1.96
N PRO A 305 -22.19 12.24 -1.50
CA PRO A 305 -23.38 12.89 -2.06
C PRO A 305 -23.04 13.62 -3.37
N LEU A 306 -22.50 12.90 -4.35
CA LEU A 306 -22.16 13.40 -5.69
C LEU A 306 -23.43 13.56 -6.56
N PRO A 307 -23.37 14.37 -7.62
CA PRO A 307 -24.42 14.40 -8.65
C PRO A 307 -24.65 13.01 -9.26
N ALA A 308 -25.89 12.72 -9.67
CA ALA A 308 -26.24 11.42 -10.28
C ALA A 308 -25.39 11.09 -11.51
N SER A 309 -25.08 12.11 -12.34
CA SER A 309 -24.20 11.95 -13.52
C SER A 309 -22.78 11.51 -13.15
N ALA A 310 -22.22 12.05 -12.06
CA ALA A 310 -20.91 11.65 -11.57
C ALA A 310 -20.93 10.23 -10.99
N HIS A 311 -21.99 9.86 -10.23
CA HIS A 311 -22.20 8.50 -9.77
C HIS A 311 -22.26 7.50 -10.92
N ASP A 312 -23.03 7.81 -11.98
CA ASP A 312 -23.15 6.95 -13.15
C ASP A 312 -21.81 6.78 -13.87
N ALA A 313 -21.06 7.86 -14.07
CA ALA A 313 -19.73 7.82 -14.68
C ALA A 313 -18.72 7.00 -13.86
N LEU A 314 -18.79 7.06 -12.53
CA LEU A 314 -17.84 6.40 -11.62
C LEU A 314 -18.25 4.97 -11.23
N LYS A 315 -19.37 4.42 -11.74
CA LYS A 315 -19.79 3.03 -11.47
C LYS A 315 -18.66 1.99 -11.65
N PRO A 316 -17.86 2.02 -12.73
CA PRO A 316 -16.76 1.08 -12.90
C PRO A 316 -15.68 1.19 -11.80
N VAL A 317 -15.47 2.40 -11.28
CA VAL A 317 -14.50 2.66 -10.19
C VAL A 317 -15.04 2.15 -8.85
N VAL A 318 -16.32 2.42 -8.56
CA VAL A 318 -17.00 1.94 -7.35
C VAL A 318 -17.03 0.40 -7.29
N ALA A 319 -17.19 -0.25 -8.45
CA ALA A 319 -17.20 -1.71 -8.58
C ALA A 319 -15.82 -2.36 -8.38
N MET A 320 -14.76 -1.57 -8.17
CA MET A 320 -13.42 -2.10 -7.94
C MET A 320 -13.38 -2.98 -6.69
N GLN A 321 -12.97 -4.22 -6.86
CA GLN A 321 -12.83 -5.16 -5.76
C GLN A 321 -11.78 -4.70 -4.77
N SER A 322 -12.10 -4.78 -3.48
CA SER A 322 -11.19 -4.49 -2.36
C SER A 322 -11.41 -5.58 -1.31
N PRO A 323 -10.64 -6.68 -1.36
CA PRO A 323 -10.87 -7.82 -0.47
C PRO A 323 -10.67 -7.44 1.00
N PRO A 324 -11.33 -8.15 1.94
CA PRO A 324 -11.10 -7.93 3.36
C PRO A 324 -9.70 -8.39 3.76
N VAL A 325 -9.07 -7.63 4.65
CA VAL A 325 -7.79 -7.97 5.26
C VAL A 325 -7.84 -7.64 6.74
N THR A 326 -7.35 -8.54 7.56
CA THR A 326 -7.11 -8.29 8.99
C THR A 326 -5.62 -8.31 9.28
N SER A 327 -5.17 -7.26 9.96
CA SER A 327 -3.83 -7.14 10.55
C SER A 327 -3.93 -7.47 12.04
N LEU A 328 -3.29 -8.54 12.48
CA LEU A 328 -3.20 -8.95 13.88
C LEU A 328 -1.75 -8.82 14.34
N VAL A 329 -1.50 -7.87 15.23
CA VAL A 329 -0.18 -7.62 15.82
C VAL A 329 -0.11 -8.33 17.17
N LEU A 330 0.86 -9.24 17.30
CA LEU A 330 1.07 -10.04 18.50
C LEU A 330 2.47 -9.79 19.06
N GLY A 331 2.56 -9.55 20.37
CA GLY A 331 3.81 -9.46 21.12
C GLY A 331 4.09 -10.75 21.87
N PHE A 332 5.34 -11.17 21.90
CA PHE A 332 5.79 -12.35 22.65
C PHE A 332 7.11 -12.05 23.37
N LYS A 333 7.41 -12.79 24.44
CA LYS A 333 8.79 -12.85 24.93
C LYS A 333 9.66 -13.47 23.86
N ARG A 334 10.89 -12.95 23.70
CA ARG A 334 11.80 -13.47 22.67
C ARG A 334 12.10 -14.97 22.86
N GLU A 335 12.19 -15.45 24.11
CA GLU A 335 12.44 -16.84 24.46
C GLU A 335 11.30 -17.79 24.06
N ASP A 336 10.08 -17.29 23.92
CA ASP A 336 8.91 -18.06 23.54
C ASP A 336 8.81 -18.29 22.00
N VAL A 337 9.74 -17.75 21.21
CA VAL A 337 9.76 -17.88 19.75
C VAL A 337 11.04 -18.58 19.32
N ALA A 338 10.93 -19.81 18.83
CA ALA A 338 12.09 -20.62 18.46
C ALA A 338 12.82 -20.12 17.19
N HIS A 339 12.06 -19.59 16.22
CA HIS A 339 12.63 -19.04 14.98
C HIS A 339 13.51 -17.82 15.29
N PRO A 340 14.69 -17.65 14.65
CA PRO A 340 15.62 -16.55 14.93
C PRO A 340 15.06 -15.16 14.63
N LEU A 341 14.00 -15.05 13.81
CA LEU A 341 13.38 -13.81 13.33
C LEU A 341 14.40 -12.86 12.66
N ASP A 342 15.42 -13.41 12.01
CA ASP A 342 16.55 -12.72 11.38
C ASP A 342 16.21 -12.23 9.94
N GLY A 343 15.00 -11.75 9.75
CA GLY A 343 14.50 -11.35 8.44
C GLY A 343 13.39 -10.31 8.50
N PHE A 344 12.93 -9.95 7.32
CA PHE A 344 11.79 -9.05 7.10
C PHE A 344 10.46 -9.68 7.55
N GLY A 345 10.36 -10.98 7.30
CA GLY A 345 9.14 -11.74 7.51
C GLY A 345 9.04 -12.94 6.59
N MET A 346 7.89 -13.55 6.59
CA MET A 346 7.58 -14.70 5.72
C MET A 346 6.29 -14.49 4.95
N LEU A 347 6.26 -14.98 3.71
CA LEU A 347 5.08 -15.12 2.89
C LEU A 347 4.70 -16.59 2.80
N ILE A 348 3.42 -16.87 2.64
CA ILE A 348 2.92 -18.24 2.67
C ILE A 348 2.38 -18.57 1.29
N LYS A 349 2.77 -19.73 0.76
CA LYS A 349 2.25 -20.24 -0.51
C LYS A 349 0.79 -20.60 -0.36
N GLN A 350 0.02 -20.35 -1.39
CA GLN A 350 -1.40 -20.72 -1.41
C GLN A 350 -1.61 -22.24 -1.21
N SER A 351 -0.69 -23.06 -1.73
CA SER A 351 -0.71 -24.51 -1.57
C SER A 351 -0.57 -25.00 -0.12
N GLU A 352 -0.07 -24.16 0.81
CA GLU A 352 0.05 -24.48 2.22
C GLU A 352 -1.31 -24.46 2.96
N LYS A 353 -2.35 -23.84 2.38
CA LYS A 353 -3.69 -23.70 2.98
C LYS A 353 -3.67 -23.11 4.39
N SER A 354 -2.74 -22.20 4.64
CA SER A 354 -2.60 -21.50 5.91
C SER A 354 -3.64 -20.38 6.03
N PRO A 355 -4.11 -20.06 7.23
CA PRO A 355 -4.98 -18.91 7.49
C PRO A 355 -4.26 -17.57 7.27
N LEU A 356 -2.94 -17.57 7.15
CA LEU A 356 -2.10 -16.40 7.03
C LEU A 356 -1.66 -16.15 5.58
N LEU A 357 -1.71 -14.92 5.13
CA LEU A 357 -1.06 -14.44 3.89
C LEU A 357 0.46 -14.34 4.10
N GLY A 358 0.85 -13.93 5.30
CA GLY A 358 2.24 -13.78 5.72
C GLY A 358 2.36 -13.19 7.11
N VAL A 359 3.60 -13.15 7.60
CA VAL A 359 3.95 -12.58 8.92
C VAL A 359 5.14 -11.65 8.75
N LEU A 360 5.01 -10.39 9.17
CA LEU A 360 6.13 -9.47 9.28
C LEU A 360 6.80 -9.62 10.65
N PHE A 361 8.12 -9.64 10.67
CA PHE A 361 8.92 -9.63 11.89
C PHE A 361 9.21 -8.18 12.29
N SER A 362 8.16 -7.46 12.73
CA SER A 362 8.16 -6.00 12.85
C SER A 362 9.27 -5.47 13.75
N SER A 363 9.54 -6.14 14.88
CA SER A 363 10.63 -5.78 15.80
C SER A 363 12.02 -6.13 15.29
N SER A 364 12.14 -7.02 14.29
CA SER A 364 13.41 -7.30 13.61
C SER A 364 13.72 -6.26 12.53
N MET A 365 12.68 -5.72 11.92
CA MET A 365 12.81 -4.72 10.85
C MET A 365 13.18 -3.33 11.39
N PHE A 366 12.53 -2.91 12.46
CA PHE A 366 12.64 -1.56 13.01
C PHE A 366 12.77 -1.58 14.53
N ASP A 367 13.54 -0.63 15.07
CA ASP A 367 13.65 -0.41 16.50
C ASP A 367 12.34 0.09 17.12
N GLY A 368 12.15 -0.14 18.41
CA GLY A 368 11.01 0.41 19.16
C GLY A 368 9.66 -0.24 18.86
N ARG A 369 9.64 -1.44 18.24
CA ARG A 369 8.38 -2.17 17.95
C ARG A 369 7.93 -3.07 19.10
N ALA A 370 8.84 -3.40 20.03
CA ALA A 370 8.56 -4.21 21.22
C ALA A 370 9.42 -3.74 22.40
N PRO A 371 9.01 -4.01 23.65
CA PRO A 371 9.84 -3.82 24.82
C PRO A 371 11.12 -4.67 24.78
N ALA A 372 12.11 -4.32 25.60
CA ALA A 372 13.33 -5.12 25.73
C ALA A 372 13.00 -6.57 26.11
N GLY A 373 13.66 -7.53 25.45
CA GLY A 373 13.43 -8.97 25.65
C GLY A 373 12.14 -9.50 24.99
N HIS A 374 11.42 -8.69 24.24
CA HIS A 374 10.20 -9.08 23.51
C HIS A 374 10.35 -8.89 22.01
N VAL A 375 9.44 -9.49 21.26
CA VAL A 375 9.34 -9.42 19.80
C VAL A 375 7.90 -9.12 19.37
N THR A 376 7.74 -8.55 18.19
CA THR A 376 6.44 -8.26 17.59
C THR A 376 6.34 -8.94 16.23
N LEU A 377 5.24 -9.69 16.05
CA LEU A 377 4.83 -10.32 14.80
C LEU A 377 3.55 -9.65 14.29
N THR A 378 3.54 -9.20 13.04
CA THR A 378 2.32 -8.71 12.39
C THR A 378 1.83 -9.76 11.41
N CYS A 379 0.70 -10.38 11.75
CA CYS A 379 0.05 -11.43 10.98
C CYS A 379 -1.01 -10.82 10.06
N MET A 380 -0.95 -11.16 8.76
CA MET A 380 -1.91 -10.69 7.76
C MET A 380 -2.82 -11.85 7.34
N MET A 381 -4.13 -11.63 7.33
CA MET A 381 -5.15 -12.64 7.04
C MET A 381 -6.18 -12.11 6.04
N GLY A 382 -6.84 -13.02 5.30
CA GLY A 382 -7.91 -12.68 4.36
C GLY A 382 -7.43 -12.62 2.92
N GLY A 383 -7.81 -11.54 2.20
CA GLY A 383 -7.47 -11.37 0.78
C GLY A 383 -8.49 -11.95 -0.18
N THR A 384 -8.22 -11.82 -1.47
CA THR A 384 -9.16 -12.23 -2.55
C THR A 384 -9.41 -13.73 -2.58
N MET A 385 -8.38 -14.52 -2.29
CA MET A 385 -8.47 -16.00 -2.42
C MET A 385 -9.23 -16.64 -1.26
N HIS A 386 -9.10 -16.09 -0.05
CA HIS A 386 -9.68 -16.61 1.18
C HIS A 386 -10.19 -15.47 2.05
N PRO A 387 -11.23 -14.73 1.61
CA PRO A 387 -11.76 -13.60 2.35
C PRO A 387 -12.29 -13.99 3.74
N GLU A 388 -12.75 -15.24 3.90
CA GLU A 388 -13.20 -15.80 5.17
C GLU A 388 -12.11 -15.82 6.24
N TYR A 389 -10.86 -15.93 5.88
CA TYR A 389 -9.72 -15.94 6.83
C TYR A 389 -9.52 -14.58 7.51
N ALA A 390 -10.06 -13.49 6.99
CA ALA A 390 -10.04 -12.20 7.66
C ALA A 390 -10.80 -12.19 9.00
N GLN A 391 -11.62 -13.21 9.25
CA GLN A 391 -12.43 -13.35 10.47
C GLN A 391 -11.95 -14.48 11.38
N ASN A 392 -10.78 -15.10 11.10
CA ASN A 392 -10.23 -16.15 11.94
C ASN A 392 -9.98 -15.66 13.37
N ASP A 393 -10.17 -16.58 14.32
CA ASP A 393 -9.87 -16.34 15.71
C ASP A 393 -8.36 -16.37 16.01
N ASP A 394 -7.99 -15.85 17.16
CA ASP A 394 -6.60 -15.78 17.60
C ASP A 394 -5.98 -17.17 17.78
N GLN A 395 -6.76 -18.16 18.20
CA GLN A 395 -6.25 -19.52 18.44
C GLN A 395 -5.77 -20.15 17.14
N THR A 396 -6.53 -20.00 16.06
CA THR A 396 -6.12 -20.45 14.71
C THR A 396 -4.78 -19.83 14.29
N VAL A 397 -4.59 -18.54 14.57
CA VAL A 397 -3.32 -17.84 14.27
C VAL A 397 -2.18 -18.32 15.16
N LEU A 398 -2.42 -18.50 16.45
CA LEU A 398 -1.42 -18.98 17.41
C LEU A 398 -0.96 -20.40 17.07
N ASP A 399 -1.88 -21.29 16.71
CA ASP A 399 -1.56 -22.65 16.30
C ASP A 399 -0.66 -22.66 15.04
N GLU A 400 -0.94 -21.76 14.09
CA GLU A 400 -0.13 -21.64 12.89
C GLU A 400 1.25 -21.04 13.17
N LEU A 401 1.33 -20.02 14.02
CA LEU A 401 2.62 -19.47 14.47
C LEU A 401 3.43 -20.50 15.26
N GLY A 402 2.75 -21.35 16.05
CA GLY A 402 3.39 -22.48 16.74
C GLY A 402 4.06 -23.45 15.76
N LYS A 403 3.37 -23.81 14.67
CA LYS A 403 3.91 -24.69 13.62
C LYS A 403 5.07 -24.05 12.86
N LEU A 404 4.90 -22.80 12.41
CA LEU A 404 5.83 -22.15 11.48
C LEU A 404 7.04 -21.52 12.17
N LEU A 405 6.86 -20.93 13.34
CA LEU A 405 7.90 -20.18 14.06
C LEU A 405 8.28 -20.78 15.42
N GLY A 406 7.62 -21.86 15.83
CA GLY A 406 7.82 -22.47 17.13
C GLY A 406 7.43 -21.53 18.28
N VAL A 407 6.38 -20.74 18.09
CA VAL A 407 5.81 -19.87 19.12
C VAL A 407 5.18 -20.72 20.21
N LYS A 408 5.45 -20.40 21.48
CA LYS A 408 4.90 -21.06 22.66
C LYS A 408 4.24 -20.04 23.59
N GLY A 409 3.20 -20.48 24.30
CA GLY A 409 2.52 -19.64 25.27
C GLY A 409 1.58 -18.59 24.66
N ALA A 410 0.99 -17.80 25.52
CA ALA A 410 0.07 -16.73 25.15
C ALA A 410 0.85 -15.46 24.75
N PRO A 411 0.28 -14.64 23.83
CA PRO A 411 0.88 -13.35 23.51
C PRO A 411 0.81 -12.40 24.72
N THR A 412 1.85 -11.60 24.90
CA THR A 412 1.94 -10.55 25.93
C THR A 412 1.32 -9.24 25.47
N PHE A 413 1.03 -9.11 24.18
CA PHE A 413 0.35 -7.96 23.56
C PHE A 413 -0.47 -8.43 22.38
N ARG A 414 -1.62 -7.77 22.19
CA ARG A 414 -2.53 -8.04 21.08
C ARG A 414 -3.18 -6.76 20.57
N HIS A 415 -3.06 -6.52 19.28
CA HIS A 415 -3.82 -5.47 18.60
C HIS A 415 -4.32 -5.97 17.25
N GLN A 416 -5.62 -5.81 17.00
CA GLN A 416 -6.25 -6.22 15.74
C GLN A 416 -6.87 -5.04 15.03
N THR A 417 -6.65 -4.97 13.73
CA THR A 417 -7.33 -4.04 12.84
C THR A 417 -7.93 -4.81 11.68
N SER A 418 -9.25 -4.73 11.52
CA SER A 418 -9.96 -5.36 10.41
C SER A 418 -10.37 -4.32 9.38
N TRP A 419 -10.05 -4.58 8.13
CA TRP A 419 -10.37 -3.78 6.97
C TRP A 419 -11.33 -4.57 6.08
N PRO A 420 -12.66 -4.34 6.16
CA PRO A 420 -13.64 -5.07 5.34
C PRO A 420 -13.43 -4.88 3.84
N GLN A 421 -12.90 -3.74 3.47
CA GLN A 421 -12.51 -3.37 2.11
C GLN A 421 -11.11 -2.74 2.17
N ALA A 422 -10.07 -3.56 1.96
CA ALA A 422 -8.70 -3.16 2.22
C ALA A 422 -8.01 -2.59 0.98
N ILE A 423 -7.52 -3.44 0.09
CA ILE A 423 -6.60 -3.06 -0.99
C ILE A 423 -7.34 -3.14 -2.34
N PRO A 424 -7.60 -1.99 -3.01
CA PRO A 424 -8.19 -2.00 -4.34
C PRO A 424 -7.36 -2.81 -5.34
N GLN A 425 -8.03 -3.69 -6.11
CA GLN A 425 -7.36 -4.61 -7.01
C GLN A 425 -7.19 -4.00 -8.41
N TYR A 426 -5.99 -4.11 -8.95
CA TYR A 426 -5.65 -3.74 -10.34
C TYR A 426 -6.04 -4.88 -11.28
N SER A 427 -7.35 -5.10 -11.44
CA SER A 427 -7.92 -6.18 -12.26
C SER A 427 -7.62 -6.01 -13.76
N LEU A 428 -7.92 -7.04 -14.55
CA LEU A 428 -7.66 -7.01 -16.00
C LEU A 428 -8.42 -5.90 -16.74
N ASP A 429 -9.55 -5.47 -16.19
CA ASP A 429 -10.38 -4.35 -16.66
C ASP A 429 -10.01 -2.99 -16.02
N TYR A 430 -8.83 -2.87 -15.42
CA TYR A 430 -8.43 -1.64 -14.72
C TYR A 430 -8.32 -0.43 -15.64
N GLN A 431 -8.02 -0.63 -16.94
CA GLN A 431 -8.02 0.45 -17.91
C GLN A 431 -9.41 1.11 -18.04
N ASP A 432 -10.49 0.32 -18.02
CA ASP A 432 -11.86 0.86 -18.10
C ASP A 432 -12.17 1.77 -16.92
N LYS A 433 -11.60 1.49 -15.74
CA LYS A 433 -11.76 2.33 -14.54
C LYS A 433 -11.01 3.66 -14.69
N LEU A 434 -9.81 3.64 -15.27
CA LEU A 434 -9.06 4.86 -15.59
C LEU A 434 -9.80 5.70 -16.63
N ASP A 435 -10.36 5.08 -17.66
CA ASP A 435 -11.11 5.76 -18.69
C ASP A 435 -12.44 6.36 -18.14
N ALA A 436 -13.08 5.66 -17.20
CA ALA A 436 -14.26 6.15 -16.48
C ALA A 436 -13.94 7.41 -15.65
N MET A 437 -12.82 7.40 -14.90
CA MET A 437 -12.36 8.58 -14.16
C MET A 437 -12.09 9.76 -15.09
N ALA A 438 -11.32 9.55 -16.15
CA ALA A 438 -11.02 10.59 -17.12
C ALA A 438 -12.27 11.14 -17.83
N SER A 439 -13.25 10.29 -18.11
CA SER A 439 -14.55 10.70 -18.65
C SER A 439 -15.36 11.53 -17.65
N CYS A 440 -15.35 11.13 -16.38
CA CYS A 440 -16.02 11.88 -15.32
C CYS A 440 -15.41 13.28 -15.14
N GLU A 441 -14.07 13.38 -15.06
CA GLU A 441 -13.36 14.66 -14.98
C GLU A 441 -13.67 15.57 -16.17
N LYS A 442 -13.74 15.01 -17.37
CA LYS A 442 -14.07 15.78 -18.59
C LYS A 442 -15.51 16.30 -18.60
N SER A 443 -16.45 15.53 -18.04
CA SER A 443 -17.86 15.92 -18.00
C SER A 443 -18.24 16.80 -16.81
N HIS A 444 -17.37 16.88 -15.80
CA HIS A 444 -17.55 17.68 -14.59
C HIS A 444 -16.25 18.49 -14.35
N PRO A 445 -16.00 19.55 -15.11
CA PRO A 445 -14.79 20.35 -14.99
C PRO A 445 -14.72 21.07 -13.64
N GLY A 446 -13.49 21.21 -13.11
CA GLY A 446 -13.21 21.85 -11.81
C GLY A 446 -12.84 20.87 -10.68
#